data_65e7712f05fe7310859190733669d69e
#
_entry.id   65e7712f05fe7310859190733669d69e
#
_cell.length_a   1.000
_cell.length_b   1.000
_cell.length_c   1.000
_cell.angle_alpha   90.00
_cell.angle_beta   90.00
_cell.angle_gamma   90.00
#
_symmetry.space_group_name_H-M   'P 1'
#
loop_
_entity.id
_entity.type
_entity.pdbx_description
1 polymer ?
#
loop_
_entity_poly.entity_id
_entity_poly.type
_entity_poly.pdbx_seq_one_letter_code
_entity_poly.pdbx_strand_id
1 'polypeptide(L)'
;MPIALSVRGLNKTYHSGARARAMAIPALRDVSLDVGCGEIVGLVGRPGAGKSTLLLCLAGLLKSDEGTINWFGEQITGHHVPPGLAYVPQRAGYYSFLTVREALEYYATLHDLSTANRAAQVEAALREVCLHIHATRRVSTLSASLVQRLGLAQSLIGSPRAILLDETLCGEGLLFDPHVISVLTRLTRRGVTIILAAPNPVELHRIAARVINIVEGRVVAARESAATIRNATQPPFELPASPPRQVAEPS
;
A
#
# COMPACT_ATOMS: atom_id res chain seq x y z
N MET A 1 -3.72 3.64 -19.82
CA MET A 1 -2.69 3.77 -18.78
C MET A 1 -1.80 2.54 -18.82
N PRO A 2 -0.50 2.62 -18.59
CA PRO A 2 0.35 1.43 -18.47
C PRO A 2 -0.11 0.58 -17.28
N ILE A 3 0.03 -0.75 -17.40
CA ILE A 3 -0.37 -1.71 -16.37
C ILE A 3 0.79 -1.83 -15.35
N ALA A 4 0.48 -1.63 -14.08
CA ALA A 4 1.41 -1.86 -12.98
C ALA A 4 1.37 -3.32 -12.51
N LEU A 5 0.17 -3.88 -12.39
CA LEU A 5 -0.06 -5.24 -11.92
C LEU A 5 -0.99 -5.98 -12.90
N SER A 6 -0.63 -7.20 -13.26
CA SER A 6 -1.49 -8.13 -13.98
C SER A 6 -1.51 -9.49 -13.25
N VAL A 7 -2.70 -9.97 -12.93
CA VAL A 7 -2.94 -11.26 -12.27
C VAL A 7 -3.84 -12.10 -13.15
N ARG A 8 -3.50 -13.38 -13.36
CA ARG A 8 -4.27 -14.31 -14.18
C ARG A 8 -4.42 -15.65 -13.50
N GLY A 9 -5.65 -16.09 -13.32
CA GLY A 9 -6.00 -17.43 -12.87
C GLY A 9 -5.43 -17.82 -11.51
N LEU A 10 -5.31 -16.86 -10.56
CA LEU A 10 -4.62 -17.09 -9.30
C LEU A 10 -5.45 -17.97 -8.37
N ASN A 11 -4.85 -19.08 -7.92
CA ASN A 11 -5.45 -20.02 -6.98
C ASN A 11 -4.57 -20.18 -5.74
N LYS A 12 -5.21 -20.31 -4.56
CA LYS A 12 -4.53 -20.61 -3.29
C LYS A 12 -5.41 -21.42 -2.37
N THR A 13 -4.90 -22.54 -1.89
CA THR A 13 -5.56 -23.41 -0.93
C THR A 13 -4.66 -23.61 0.28
N TYR A 14 -5.21 -23.44 1.47
CA TYR A 14 -4.54 -23.81 2.71
C TYR A 14 -4.91 -25.24 3.10
N HIS A 15 -3.95 -25.96 3.63
CA HIS A 15 -4.14 -27.30 4.16
C HIS A 15 -3.93 -27.28 5.67
N SER A 16 -4.95 -27.62 6.46
CA SER A 16 -4.86 -27.69 7.92
C SER A 16 -5.11 -29.11 8.41
N GLY A 17 -4.29 -29.57 9.37
CA GLY A 17 -4.43 -30.90 9.99
C GLY A 17 -3.31 -31.88 9.65
N ALA A 18 -3.24 -32.97 10.43
CA ALA A 18 -2.32 -34.08 10.15
C ALA A 18 -2.69 -34.81 8.85
N ARG A 19 -1.69 -35.34 8.13
CA ARG A 19 -1.77 -35.91 6.78
C ARG A 19 -3.00 -36.75 6.44
N ALA A 20 -3.62 -37.43 7.42
CA ALA A 20 -4.79 -38.30 7.22
C ALA A 20 -6.16 -37.57 7.27
N ARG A 21 -6.21 -36.29 7.75
CA ARG A 21 -7.43 -35.49 7.87
C ARG A 21 -7.19 -34.03 7.47
N ALA A 22 -6.29 -33.77 6.52
CA ALA A 22 -6.04 -32.43 6.05
C ALA A 22 -7.29 -31.85 5.38
N MET A 23 -7.83 -30.77 5.97
CA MET A 23 -8.93 -30.03 5.39
C MET A 23 -8.37 -28.99 4.43
N ALA A 24 -8.76 -29.06 3.17
CA ALA A 24 -8.40 -28.08 2.14
C ALA A 24 -9.34 -26.88 2.23
N ILE A 25 -8.79 -25.70 2.49
CA ILE A 25 -9.52 -24.44 2.57
C ILE A 25 -9.08 -23.57 1.40
N PRO A 26 -9.85 -23.49 0.31
CA PRO A 26 -9.53 -22.66 -0.83
C PRO A 26 -9.75 -21.20 -0.45
N ALA A 27 -8.66 -20.42 -0.43
CA ALA A 27 -8.65 -19.01 -0.08
C ALA A 27 -8.72 -18.08 -1.31
N LEU A 28 -8.20 -18.52 -2.46
CA LEU A 28 -8.32 -17.82 -3.76
C LEU A 28 -8.76 -18.83 -4.82
N ARG A 29 -9.65 -18.42 -5.71
CA ARG A 29 -10.25 -19.24 -6.74
C ARG A 29 -10.34 -18.47 -8.05
N ASP A 30 -9.41 -18.74 -8.98
CA ASP A 30 -9.37 -18.17 -10.33
C ASP A 30 -9.42 -16.62 -10.34
N VAL A 31 -8.59 -16.01 -9.48
CA VAL A 31 -8.55 -14.55 -9.37
C VAL A 31 -7.78 -13.97 -10.53
N SER A 32 -8.43 -13.09 -11.31
CA SER A 32 -7.82 -12.35 -12.41
C SER A 32 -8.18 -10.87 -12.28
N LEU A 33 -7.17 -9.98 -12.35
CA LEU A 33 -7.34 -8.53 -12.29
C LEU A 33 -6.14 -7.81 -12.89
N ASP A 34 -6.36 -6.57 -13.33
CA ASP A 34 -5.32 -5.64 -13.73
C ASP A 34 -5.41 -4.36 -12.92
N VAL A 35 -4.25 -3.73 -12.63
CA VAL A 35 -4.17 -2.43 -11.94
C VAL A 35 -3.25 -1.52 -12.76
N GLY A 36 -3.69 -0.29 -12.99
CA GLY A 36 -2.93 0.73 -13.71
C GLY A 36 -1.81 1.34 -12.85
N CYS A 37 -0.78 1.90 -13.51
CA CYS A 37 0.24 2.67 -12.81
C CYS A 37 -0.37 3.93 -12.18
N GLY A 38 -0.04 4.21 -10.90
CA GLY A 38 -0.57 5.36 -10.18
C GLY A 38 -2.06 5.26 -9.83
N GLU A 39 -2.64 4.07 -9.91
CA GLU A 39 -4.04 3.83 -9.52
C GLU A 39 -4.14 3.49 -8.02
N ILE A 40 -5.22 3.94 -7.35
CA ILE A 40 -5.65 3.40 -6.05
C ILE A 40 -6.78 2.42 -6.30
N VAL A 41 -6.55 1.16 -5.98
CA VAL A 41 -7.56 0.10 -6.04
C VAL A 41 -7.93 -0.35 -4.64
N GLY A 42 -9.23 -0.33 -4.35
CA GLY A 42 -9.79 -0.87 -3.11
C GLY A 42 -10.15 -2.34 -3.26
N LEU A 43 -9.75 -3.17 -2.30
CA LEU A 43 -10.20 -4.56 -2.16
C LEU A 43 -11.20 -4.66 -1.01
N VAL A 44 -12.43 -5.09 -1.29
CA VAL A 44 -13.49 -5.21 -0.31
C VAL A 44 -13.97 -6.65 -0.21
N GLY A 45 -14.32 -7.07 0.98
CA GLY A 45 -14.89 -8.38 1.27
C GLY A 45 -14.96 -8.64 2.76
N ARG A 46 -15.82 -9.58 3.16
CA ARG A 46 -15.95 -9.99 4.57
C ARG A 46 -14.62 -10.53 5.13
N PRO A 47 -14.40 -10.55 6.45
CA PRO A 47 -13.31 -11.30 7.06
C PRO A 47 -13.28 -12.73 6.51
N GLY A 48 -12.10 -13.23 6.14
CA GLY A 48 -11.95 -14.56 5.52
C GLY A 48 -12.26 -14.64 4.01
N ALA A 49 -12.64 -13.56 3.34
CA ALA A 49 -12.95 -13.57 1.90
C ALA A 49 -11.73 -13.81 0.99
N GLY A 50 -10.48 -13.76 1.52
CA GLY A 50 -9.26 -13.98 0.76
C GLY A 50 -8.42 -12.71 0.48
N LYS A 51 -8.82 -11.52 0.99
CA LYS A 51 -8.11 -10.23 0.75
C LYS A 51 -6.64 -10.28 1.16
N SER A 52 -6.36 -10.64 2.42
CA SER A 52 -4.98 -10.75 2.93
C SER A 52 -4.18 -11.82 2.19
N THR A 53 -4.81 -12.95 1.85
CA THR A 53 -4.17 -14.00 1.05
C THR A 53 -3.78 -13.47 -0.34
N LEU A 54 -4.66 -12.71 -0.99
CA LEU A 54 -4.35 -12.07 -2.26
C LEU A 54 -3.19 -11.10 -2.11
N LEU A 55 -3.24 -10.19 -1.14
CA LEU A 55 -2.16 -9.22 -0.91
C LEU A 55 -0.81 -9.89 -0.61
N LEU A 56 -0.79 -10.97 0.17
CA LEU A 56 0.42 -11.75 0.45
C LEU A 56 0.98 -12.42 -0.80
N CYS A 57 0.11 -12.95 -1.68
CA CYS A 57 0.54 -13.49 -2.97
C CYS A 57 1.11 -12.38 -3.87
N LEU A 58 0.42 -11.22 -3.95
CA LEU A 58 0.89 -10.06 -4.71
C LEU A 58 2.22 -9.51 -4.22
N ALA A 59 2.46 -9.60 -2.91
CA ALA A 59 3.72 -9.19 -2.28
C ALA A 59 4.88 -10.21 -2.49
N GLY A 60 4.61 -11.40 -3.06
CA GLY A 60 5.60 -12.47 -3.14
C GLY A 60 5.93 -13.11 -1.78
N LEU A 61 5.16 -12.81 -0.73
CA LEU A 61 5.33 -13.37 0.61
C LEU A 61 4.64 -14.73 0.78
N LEU A 62 3.68 -15.03 -0.09
CA LEU A 62 2.96 -16.29 -0.13
C LEU A 62 2.95 -16.81 -1.57
N LYS A 63 3.45 -18.02 -1.77
CA LYS A 63 3.39 -18.66 -3.09
C LYS A 63 1.95 -19.09 -3.40
N SER A 64 1.43 -18.71 -4.57
CA SER A 64 0.19 -19.24 -5.13
C SER A 64 0.37 -20.70 -5.57
N ASP A 65 -0.74 -21.44 -5.64
CA ASP A 65 -0.69 -22.83 -6.12
C ASP A 65 -0.73 -22.87 -7.64
N GLU A 66 -1.48 -21.94 -8.26
CA GLU A 66 -1.61 -21.77 -9.71
C GLU A 66 -1.75 -20.29 -10.08
N GLY A 67 -1.64 -20.01 -11.37
CA GLY A 67 -1.79 -18.66 -11.92
C GLY A 67 -0.48 -17.89 -12.01
N THR A 68 -0.58 -16.65 -12.51
CA THR A 68 0.57 -15.76 -12.70
C THR A 68 0.33 -14.38 -12.12
N ILE A 69 1.39 -13.77 -11.59
CA ILE A 69 1.40 -12.40 -11.09
C ILE A 69 2.55 -11.67 -11.78
N ASN A 70 2.26 -10.53 -12.41
CA ASN A 70 3.27 -9.70 -13.05
C ASN A 70 3.18 -8.28 -12.48
N TRP A 71 4.30 -7.79 -11.91
CA TRP A 71 4.46 -6.40 -11.50
C TRP A 71 5.35 -5.66 -12.50
N PHE A 72 4.86 -4.57 -13.06
CA PHE A 72 5.62 -3.71 -13.99
C PHE A 72 6.27 -4.47 -15.15
N GLY A 73 5.62 -5.55 -15.61
CA GLY A 73 6.11 -6.42 -16.68
C GLY A 73 6.99 -7.59 -16.23
N GLU A 74 7.34 -7.66 -14.94
CA GLU A 74 8.15 -8.75 -14.38
C GLU A 74 7.27 -9.75 -13.63
N GLN A 75 7.41 -11.03 -13.96
CA GLN A 75 6.66 -12.11 -13.32
C GLN A 75 7.26 -12.47 -11.97
N ILE A 76 6.41 -12.51 -10.92
CA ILE A 76 6.80 -13.06 -9.62
C ILE A 76 6.92 -14.57 -9.72
N THR A 77 8.06 -15.10 -9.33
CA THR A 77 8.31 -16.54 -9.23
C THR A 77 8.72 -16.91 -7.80
N GLY A 78 7.97 -17.86 -7.20
CA GLY A 78 8.30 -18.36 -5.85
C GLY A 78 8.02 -17.34 -4.74
N HIS A 79 8.97 -17.23 -3.80
CA HIS A 79 8.96 -16.30 -2.67
C HIS A 79 9.87 -15.08 -2.96
N HIS A 80 9.66 -14.43 -4.08
CA HIS A 80 10.45 -13.26 -4.47
C HIS A 80 9.61 -12.00 -4.29
N VAL A 81 10.05 -11.12 -3.39
CA VAL A 81 9.43 -9.79 -3.21
C VAL A 81 9.90 -8.88 -4.35
N PRO A 82 9.00 -8.34 -5.17
CA PRO A 82 9.40 -7.46 -6.28
C PRO A 82 10.10 -6.20 -5.76
N PRO A 83 11.17 -5.74 -6.43
CA PRO A 83 11.81 -4.47 -6.08
C PRO A 83 10.83 -3.30 -6.16
N GLY A 84 10.88 -2.41 -5.16
CA GLY A 84 10.00 -1.25 -5.10
C GLY A 84 8.54 -1.57 -4.72
N LEU A 85 8.28 -2.75 -4.14
CA LEU A 85 6.99 -3.09 -3.55
C LEU A 85 7.06 -3.01 -2.03
N ALA A 86 6.13 -2.29 -1.42
CA ALA A 86 5.96 -2.24 0.03
C ALA A 86 4.65 -2.95 0.42
N TYR A 87 4.71 -3.77 1.49
CA TYR A 87 3.53 -4.39 2.10
C TYR A 87 3.42 -3.98 3.56
N VAL A 88 2.25 -3.51 3.95
CA VAL A 88 1.93 -3.14 5.33
C VAL A 88 0.81 -4.03 5.84
N PRO A 89 1.10 -4.92 6.81
CA PRO A 89 0.11 -5.82 7.37
C PRO A 89 -0.91 -5.08 8.24
N GLN A 90 -2.07 -5.70 8.47
CA GLN A 90 -3.12 -5.18 9.36
C GLN A 90 -2.59 -4.87 10.77
N ARG A 91 -1.67 -5.70 11.26
CA ARG A 91 -0.98 -5.52 12.55
C ARG A 91 0.51 -5.52 12.30
N ALA A 92 1.07 -4.34 12.25
CA ALA A 92 2.53 -4.20 12.19
C ALA A 92 3.13 -4.46 13.57
N GLY A 93 4.11 -5.38 13.62
CA GLY A 93 4.84 -5.73 14.84
C GLY A 93 6.03 -4.80 15.03
N TYR A 94 5.82 -3.66 15.70
CA TYR A 94 6.93 -2.77 16.07
C TYR A 94 7.49 -3.14 17.44
N TYR A 95 8.79 -2.96 17.61
CA TYR A 95 9.40 -3.03 18.93
C TYR A 95 8.90 -1.88 19.81
N SER A 96 8.17 -2.22 20.87
CA SER A 96 7.45 -1.27 21.72
C SER A 96 8.37 -0.29 22.47
N PHE A 97 9.63 -0.65 22.68
CA PHE A 97 10.65 0.16 23.36
C PHE A 97 11.32 1.20 22.46
N LEU A 98 11.26 1.03 21.13
CA LEU A 98 11.81 2.00 20.17
C LEU A 98 10.95 3.27 20.13
N THR A 99 11.58 4.38 19.85
CA THR A 99 10.88 5.60 19.42
C THR A 99 10.37 5.45 17.99
N VAL A 100 9.45 6.32 17.59
CA VAL A 100 8.93 6.37 16.22
C VAL A 100 10.05 6.51 15.19
N ARG A 101 11.03 7.38 15.47
CA ARG A 101 12.21 7.58 14.63
C ARG A 101 13.07 6.31 14.56
N GLU A 102 13.46 5.76 15.69
CA GLU A 102 14.29 4.54 15.75
C GLU A 102 13.62 3.36 15.05
N ALA A 103 12.29 3.24 15.15
CA ALA A 103 11.55 2.21 14.42
C ALA A 103 11.69 2.38 12.89
N LEU A 104 11.56 3.59 12.36
CA LEU A 104 11.75 3.84 10.93
C LEU A 104 13.21 3.69 10.51
N GLU A 105 14.17 4.13 11.33
CA GLU A 105 15.60 3.93 11.09
C GLU A 105 15.94 2.44 11.02
N TYR A 106 15.40 1.64 11.94
CA TYR A 106 15.56 0.18 11.92
C TYR A 106 15.09 -0.41 10.58
N TYR A 107 13.88 -0.08 10.13
CA TYR A 107 13.38 -0.57 8.83
C TYR A 107 14.19 -0.02 7.65
N ALA A 108 14.68 1.22 7.73
CA ALA A 108 15.53 1.79 6.69
C ALA A 108 16.88 1.06 6.54
N THR A 109 17.36 0.37 7.60
CA THR A 109 18.58 -0.46 7.49
C THR A 109 18.39 -1.71 6.62
N LEU A 110 17.13 -2.16 6.45
CA LEU A 110 16.79 -3.33 5.62
C LEU A 110 16.80 -2.99 4.12
N HIS A 111 16.85 -1.70 3.78
CA HIS A 111 16.99 -1.24 2.41
C HIS A 111 18.46 -0.98 2.09
N ASP A 112 18.87 -1.25 0.87
CA ASP A 112 20.24 -1.01 0.40
C ASP A 112 20.48 0.49 0.12
N LEU A 113 20.48 1.28 1.20
CA LEU A 113 20.64 2.72 1.19
C LEU A 113 21.89 3.14 1.96
N SER A 114 22.60 4.18 1.49
CA SER A 114 23.64 4.82 2.28
C SER A 114 23.09 5.45 3.54
N THR A 115 23.91 5.58 4.60
CA THR A 115 23.48 6.13 5.90
C THR A 115 22.83 7.52 5.76
N ALA A 116 23.40 8.39 4.93
CA ALA A 116 22.84 9.73 4.68
C ALA A 116 21.47 9.66 4.01
N ASN A 117 21.28 8.77 3.02
CA ASN A 117 20.01 8.58 2.36
C ASN A 117 18.94 7.98 3.30
N ARG A 118 19.33 7.08 4.21
CA ARG A 118 18.41 6.54 5.22
C ARG A 118 17.84 7.64 6.12
N ALA A 119 18.70 8.47 6.69
CA ALA A 119 18.27 9.58 7.55
C ALA A 119 17.34 10.56 6.80
N ALA A 120 17.68 10.91 5.57
CA ALA A 120 16.84 11.79 4.73
C ALA A 120 15.47 11.18 4.44
N GLN A 121 15.40 9.89 4.11
CA GLN A 121 14.13 9.20 3.84
C GLN A 121 13.28 9.05 5.09
N VAL A 122 13.88 8.76 6.24
CA VAL A 122 13.17 8.71 7.53
C VAL A 122 12.54 10.05 7.86
N GLU A 123 13.29 11.16 7.73
CA GLU A 123 12.75 12.49 7.95
C GLU A 123 11.62 12.84 6.96
N ALA A 124 11.79 12.51 5.68
CA ALA A 124 10.77 12.74 4.67
C ALA A 124 9.50 11.92 4.99
N ALA A 125 9.62 10.64 5.34
CA ALA A 125 8.50 9.79 5.69
C ALA A 125 7.76 10.30 6.94
N LEU A 126 8.49 10.68 8.00
CA LEU A 126 7.90 11.27 9.21
C LEU A 126 7.08 12.53 8.92
N ARG A 127 7.59 13.40 8.07
CA ARG A 127 6.89 14.63 7.67
C ARG A 127 5.69 14.34 6.79
N GLU A 128 5.82 13.43 5.83
CA GLU A 128 4.76 13.09 4.88
C GLU A 128 3.48 12.63 5.61
N VAL A 129 3.62 11.85 6.70
CA VAL A 129 2.48 11.35 7.48
C VAL A 129 2.22 12.12 8.79
N CYS A 130 2.84 13.30 8.99
CA CYS A 130 2.72 14.13 10.19
C CYS A 130 3.11 13.41 11.50
N LEU A 131 4.11 12.52 11.45
CA LEU A 131 4.67 11.87 12.65
C LEU A 131 5.92 12.55 13.19
N HIS A 132 6.46 13.57 12.53
CA HIS A 132 7.67 14.29 12.96
C HIS A 132 7.54 14.89 14.35
N ILE A 133 6.36 15.35 14.76
CA ILE A 133 6.07 15.87 16.11
C ILE A 133 6.03 14.78 17.19
N HIS A 134 5.93 13.50 16.77
CA HIS A 134 5.94 12.34 17.65
C HIS A 134 7.22 11.51 17.52
N ALA A 135 8.22 11.99 16.79
CA ALA A 135 9.41 11.22 16.41
C ALA A 135 10.19 10.64 17.60
N THR A 136 10.20 11.34 18.74
CA THR A 136 10.87 10.93 19.97
C THR A 136 9.99 10.11 20.92
N ARG A 137 8.70 9.96 20.64
CA ARG A 137 7.81 9.14 21.47
C ARG A 137 8.05 7.66 21.22
N ARG A 138 7.96 6.86 22.30
CA ARG A 138 8.02 5.39 22.18
C ARG A 138 6.78 4.85 21.48
N VAL A 139 6.95 3.82 20.65
CA VAL A 139 5.86 3.16 19.94
C VAL A 139 4.79 2.65 20.90
N SER A 140 5.18 2.15 22.10
CA SER A 140 4.25 1.71 23.15
C SER A 140 3.30 2.80 23.67
N THR A 141 3.59 4.08 23.43
CA THR A 141 2.77 5.21 23.88
C THR A 141 1.90 5.81 22.79
N LEU A 142 1.90 5.22 21.60
CA LEU A 142 1.12 5.71 20.47
C LEU A 142 -0.33 5.20 20.53
N SER A 143 -1.26 6.01 20.05
CA SER A 143 -2.61 5.55 19.73
C SER A 143 -2.59 4.59 18.52
N ALA A 144 -3.64 3.82 18.35
CA ALA A 144 -3.74 2.92 17.20
C ALA A 144 -3.64 3.69 15.87
N SER A 145 -4.22 4.87 15.76
CA SER A 145 -4.12 5.73 14.56
C SER A 145 -2.69 6.19 14.26
N LEU A 146 -1.91 6.52 15.30
CA LEU A 146 -0.50 6.87 15.12
C LEU A 146 0.36 5.66 14.73
N VAL A 147 0.05 4.45 15.22
CA VAL A 147 0.69 3.20 14.78
C VAL A 147 0.37 2.91 13.31
N GLN A 148 -0.87 3.12 12.89
CA GLN A 148 -1.26 2.97 11.49
C GLN A 148 -0.54 3.98 10.58
N ARG A 149 -0.40 5.24 11.01
CA ARG A 149 0.42 6.24 10.30
C ARG A 149 1.89 5.84 10.25
N LEU A 150 2.41 5.22 11.32
CA LEU A 150 3.79 4.68 11.33
C LEU A 150 3.95 3.58 10.27
N GLY A 151 2.95 2.70 10.10
CA GLY A 151 2.92 1.71 9.01
C GLY A 151 2.97 2.36 7.63
N LEU A 152 2.19 3.42 7.42
CA LEU A 152 2.25 4.19 6.17
C LEU A 152 3.63 4.84 5.98
N ALA A 153 4.22 5.46 7.03
CA ALA A 153 5.57 6.03 6.96
C ALA A 153 6.62 4.98 6.59
N GLN A 154 6.55 3.79 7.21
CA GLN A 154 7.45 2.68 6.90
C GLN A 154 7.36 2.28 5.43
N SER A 155 6.14 2.22 4.86
CA SER A 155 5.95 1.86 3.46
C SER A 155 6.58 2.84 2.47
N LEU A 156 6.90 4.06 2.89
CA LEU A 156 7.54 5.09 2.06
C LEU A 156 9.07 4.96 2.02
N ILE A 157 9.67 4.22 2.95
CA ILE A 157 11.11 3.95 2.96
C ILE A 157 11.47 3.11 1.72
N GLY A 158 12.56 3.44 1.06
CA GLY A 158 13.00 2.76 -0.16
C GLY A 158 12.32 3.27 -1.45
N SER A 159 11.50 4.31 -1.37
CA SER A 159 10.83 4.94 -2.53
C SER A 159 10.03 3.93 -3.36
N PRO A 160 8.97 3.34 -2.82
CA PRO A 160 8.22 2.27 -3.46
C PRO A 160 7.53 2.74 -4.75
N ARG A 161 7.45 1.83 -5.73
CA ARG A 161 6.62 1.97 -6.94
C ARG A 161 5.18 1.50 -6.71
N ALA A 162 5.00 0.58 -5.76
CA ALA A 162 3.68 0.11 -5.34
C ALA A 162 3.62 -0.14 -3.83
N ILE A 163 2.43 0.09 -3.25
CA ILE A 163 2.16 -0.10 -1.82
C ILE A 163 0.91 -0.96 -1.67
N LEU A 164 1.03 -2.05 -0.90
CA LEU A 164 -0.06 -2.93 -0.51
C LEU A 164 -0.40 -2.68 0.96
N LEU A 165 -1.64 -2.25 1.24
CA LEU A 165 -2.13 -1.94 2.58
C LEU A 165 -3.21 -2.94 2.97
N ASP A 166 -2.90 -3.85 3.90
CA ASP A 166 -3.83 -4.88 4.35
C ASP A 166 -4.61 -4.42 5.58
N GLU A 167 -5.75 -3.77 5.36
CA GLU A 167 -6.62 -3.20 6.40
C GLU A 167 -5.88 -2.25 7.38
N THR A 168 -4.69 -1.78 7.00
CA THR A 168 -3.78 -1.00 7.86
C THR A 168 -4.36 0.36 8.25
N LEU A 169 -5.11 0.98 7.35
CA LEU A 169 -5.73 2.30 7.57
C LEU A 169 -7.21 2.20 7.95
N CYS A 170 -7.72 0.98 8.18
CA CYS A 170 -9.11 0.74 8.53
C CYS A 170 -9.34 0.90 10.04
N GLY A 171 -10.49 1.38 10.41
CA GLY A 171 -10.81 1.75 11.78
C GLY A 171 -10.34 3.15 12.14
N GLU A 172 -10.75 3.65 13.31
CA GLU A 172 -10.45 5.00 13.84
C GLU A 172 -10.61 6.17 12.83
N GLY A 173 -11.28 5.92 11.69
CA GLY A 173 -11.61 6.95 10.71
C GLY A 173 -10.43 7.47 9.89
N LEU A 174 -9.26 6.81 9.88
CA LEU A 174 -8.09 7.28 9.12
C LEU A 174 -8.33 7.42 7.62
N LEU A 175 -9.13 6.55 7.03
CA LEU A 175 -9.52 6.68 5.62
C LEU A 175 -10.49 7.84 5.35
N PHE A 176 -10.99 8.50 6.42
CA PHE A 176 -11.72 9.75 6.33
C PHE A 176 -10.87 10.97 6.71
N ASP A 177 -9.67 10.77 7.24
CA ASP A 177 -8.74 11.86 7.57
C ASP A 177 -8.25 12.54 6.28
N PRO A 178 -8.54 13.85 6.09
CA PRO A 178 -8.16 14.57 4.87
C PRO A 178 -6.65 14.55 4.63
N HIS A 179 -5.84 14.49 5.69
CA HIS A 179 -4.39 14.43 5.57
C HIS A 179 -3.94 13.10 4.98
N VAL A 180 -4.45 11.97 5.50
CA VAL A 180 -4.13 10.63 4.96
C VAL A 180 -4.57 10.52 3.50
N ILE A 181 -5.78 10.98 3.18
CA ILE A 181 -6.29 11.04 1.80
C ILE A 181 -5.34 11.85 0.90
N SER A 182 -4.89 13.02 1.38
CA SER A 182 -3.95 13.88 0.65
C SER A 182 -2.60 13.17 0.40
N VAL A 183 -2.06 12.45 1.40
CA VAL A 183 -0.83 11.66 1.26
C VAL A 183 -1.00 10.61 0.16
N LEU A 184 -2.04 9.78 0.24
CA LEU A 184 -2.29 8.73 -0.75
C LEU A 184 -2.48 9.31 -2.16
N THR A 185 -3.20 10.42 -2.27
CA THR A 185 -3.40 11.12 -3.56
C THR A 185 -2.10 11.69 -4.12
N ARG A 186 -1.21 12.26 -3.27
CA ARG A 186 0.10 12.73 -3.74
C ARG A 186 0.99 11.59 -4.22
N LEU A 187 0.97 10.45 -3.53
CA LEU A 187 1.72 9.27 -3.93
C LEU A 187 1.30 8.78 -5.31
N THR A 188 0.01 8.70 -5.58
CA THR A 188 -0.47 8.26 -6.90
C THR A 188 -0.16 9.26 -8.01
N ARG A 189 -0.21 10.57 -7.74
CA ARG A 189 0.24 11.59 -8.71
C ARG A 189 1.74 11.49 -9.03
N ARG A 190 2.55 10.91 -8.11
CA ARG A 190 3.96 10.57 -8.35
C ARG A 190 4.14 9.22 -9.04
N GLY A 191 3.06 8.55 -9.43
CA GLY A 191 3.08 7.26 -10.12
C GLY A 191 3.10 6.04 -9.22
N VAL A 192 2.99 6.20 -7.89
CA VAL A 192 2.92 5.06 -6.95
C VAL A 192 1.55 4.40 -7.05
N THR A 193 1.52 3.11 -7.32
CA THR A 193 0.29 2.31 -7.36
C THR A 193 -0.07 1.84 -5.95
N ILE A 194 -1.33 1.92 -5.55
CA ILE A 194 -1.77 1.56 -4.20
C ILE A 194 -2.90 0.54 -4.28
N ILE A 195 -2.76 -0.58 -3.59
CA ILE A 195 -3.83 -1.55 -3.37
C ILE A 195 -4.15 -1.56 -1.87
N LEU A 196 -5.38 -1.23 -1.53
CA LEU A 196 -5.84 -1.06 -0.16
C LEU A 196 -6.99 -2.00 0.14
N ALA A 197 -6.79 -2.95 1.05
CA ALA A 197 -7.87 -3.79 1.56
C ALA A 197 -8.65 -3.09 2.67
N ALA A 198 -9.98 -3.19 2.64
CA ALA A 198 -10.86 -2.75 3.71
C ALA A 198 -12.05 -3.70 3.88
N PRO A 199 -12.58 -3.85 5.10
CA PRO A 199 -13.78 -4.66 5.32
C PRO A 199 -15.04 -3.99 4.78
N ASN A 200 -15.07 -2.65 4.71
CA ASN A 200 -16.23 -1.86 4.32
C ASN A 200 -15.94 -1.00 3.07
N PRO A 201 -16.79 -1.08 2.02
CA PRO A 201 -16.63 -0.27 0.81
C PRO A 201 -16.75 1.24 1.04
N VAL A 202 -17.50 1.69 2.05
CA VAL A 202 -17.74 3.12 2.32
C VAL A 202 -16.42 3.88 2.55
N GLU A 203 -15.46 3.25 3.22
CA GLU A 203 -14.15 3.85 3.48
C GLU A 203 -13.34 4.06 2.19
N LEU A 204 -13.50 3.18 1.21
CA LEU A 204 -12.73 3.19 -0.04
C LEU A 204 -13.30 4.12 -1.11
N HIS A 205 -14.61 4.37 -1.12
CA HIS A 205 -15.25 5.16 -2.19
C HIS A 205 -14.74 6.60 -2.32
N ARG A 206 -14.05 7.11 -1.30
CA ARG A 206 -13.50 8.48 -1.34
C ARG A 206 -12.13 8.58 -1.98
N ILE A 207 -11.36 7.47 -1.97
CA ILE A 207 -9.95 7.48 -2.36
C ILE A 207 -9.65 6.54 -3.51
N ALA A 208 -10.32 5.38 -3.57
CA ALA A 208 -10.08 4.39 -4.60
C ALA A 208 -10.73 4.81 -5.93
N ALA A 209 -9.97 4.74 -7.01
CA ALA A 209 -10.50 4.93 -8.36
C ALA A 209 -11.48 3.81 -8.72
N ARG A 210 -11.22 2.62 -8.20
CA ARG A 210 -12.00 1.41 -8.45
C ARG A 210 -12.00 0.52 -7.21
N VAL A 211 -13.16 -0.11 -6.94
CA VAL A 211 -13.34 -1.04 -5.83
C VAL A 211 -13.64 -2.43 -6.38
N ILE A 212 -12.85 -3.41 -5.97
CA ILE A 212 -12.97 -4.83 -6.35
C ILE A 212 -13.55 -5.60 -5.16
N ASN A 213 -14.67 -6.27 -5.38
CA ASN A 213 -15.29 -7.13 -4.39
C ASN A 213 -14.73 -8.55 -4.46
N ILE A 214 -14.28 -9.05 -3.32
CA ILE A 214 -13.85 -10.45 -3.15
C ILE A 214 -14.84 -11.17 -2.26
N VAL A 215 -15.40 -12.27 -2.78
CA VAL A 215 -16.33 -13.15 -2.07
C VAL A 215 -15.85 -14.59 -2.22
N GLU A 216 -15.62 -15.27 -1.12
CA GLU A 216 -15.17 -16.67 -1.09
C GLU A 216 -13.99 -16.96 -2.02
N GLY A 217 -13.01 -16.06 -2.02
CA GLY A 217 -11.80 -16.17 -2.82
C GLY A 217 -11.96 -15.82 -4.30
N ARG A 218 -13.10 -15.30 -4.76
CA ARG A 218 -13.36 -14.91 -6.15
C ARG A 218 -13.56 -13.41 -6.27
N VAL A 219 -13.09 -12.83 -7.36
CA VAL A 219 -13.46 -11.48 -7.78
C VAL A 219 -14.86 -11.53 -8.39
N VAL A 220 -15.85 -10.90 -7.75
CA VAL A 220 -17.26 -10.95 -8.19
C VAL A 220 -17.71 -9.67 -8.89
N ALA A 221 -17.09 -8.52 -8.61
CA ALA A 221 -17.39 -7.26 -9.28
C ALA A 221 -16.23 -6.28 -9.11
N ALA A 222 -15.94 -5.52 -10.15
CA ALA A 222 -15.14 -4.31 -10.08
C ALA A 222 -16.05 -3.12 -10.43
N ARG A 223 -16.16 -2.13 -9.54
CA ARG A 223 -16.98 -0.93 -9.76
C ARG A 223 -16.08 0.30 -9.77
N GLU A 224 -16.25 1.17 -10.73
CA GLU A 224 -15.66 2.50 -10.71
C GLU A 224 -16.23 3.30 -9.54
N SER A 225 -15.36 3.99 -8.84
CA SER A 225 -15.74 4.80 -7.69
C SER A 225 -16.06 6.23 -8.12
N ALA A 226 -16.91 6.91 -7.35
CA ALA A 226 -17.18 8.34 -7.52
C ALA A 226 -15.91 9.22 -7.44
N ALA A 227 -14.81 8.72 -6.88
CA ALA A 227 -13.52 9.40 -6.86
C ALA A 227 -12.94 9.57 -8.27
N THR A 228 -13.16 8.62 -9.20
CA THR A 228 -12.73 8.70 -10.60
C THR A 228 -13.44 9.84 -11.33
N ILE A 229 -14.72 10.05 -11.04
CA ILE A 229 -15.54 11.10 -11.68
C ILE A 229 -15.04 12.49 -11.27
N ARG A 230 -14.61 12.68 -10.04
CA ARG A 230 -14.08 13.98 -9.54
C ARG A 230 -12.72 14.33 -10.11
N ASN A 231 -11.83 13.34 -10.31
CA ASN A 231 -10.50 13.58 -10.87
C ASN A 231 -10.53 13.84 -12.38
N ALA A 232 -11.53 13.33 -13.10
CA ALA A 232 -11.71 13.58 -14.54
C ALA A 232 -12.24 14.98 -14.87
N THR A 233 -12.86 15.67 -13.89
CA THR A 233 -13.47 17.00 -14.05
C THR A 233 -12.60 18.16 -13.57
N GLN A 234 -11.45 17.90 -12.94
CA GLN A 234 -10.49 18.96 -12.60
C GLN A 234 -9.47 19.15 -13.73
N PRO A 235 -9.32 20.37 -14.28
CA PRO A 235 -8.27 20.66 -15.24
C PRO A 235 -6.89 20.40 -14.61
N PRO A 236 -5.86 20.05 -15.43
CA PRO A 236 -4.53 19.84 -14.93
C PRO A 236 -4.06 21.12 -14.21
N PHE A 237 -3.60 20.95 -12.97
CA PHE A 237 -3.04 22.04 -12.18
C PHE A 237 -1.75 22.52 -12.87
N GLU A 238 -1.81 23.68 -13.47
CA GLU A 238 -0.62 24.36 -13.98
C GLU A 238 0.24 24.81 -12.78
N LEU A 239 1.46 24.32 -12.73
CA LEU A 239 2.46 24.82 -11.79
C LEU A 239 2.65 26.32 -12.04
N PRO A 240 2.62 27.19 -11.01
CA PRO A 240 2.97 28.59 -11.20
C PRO A 240 4.37 28.69 -11.77
N ALA A 241 4.52 29.44 -12.83
CA ALA A 241 5.79 29.70 -13.48
C ALA A 241 6.81 30.21 -12.45
N SER A 242 8.01 29.61 -12.43
CA SER A 242 9.09 30.04 -11.56
C SER A 242 9.37 31.53 -11.83
N PRO A 243 9.56 32.36 -10.78
CA PRO A 243 9.90 33.77 -10.97
C PRO A 243 11.22 33.88 -11.73
N PRO A 244 11.36 34.90 -12.60
CA PRO A 244 12.56 35.10 -13.40
C PRO A 244 13.75 35.29 -12.47
N ARG A 245 14.88 34.61 -12.78
CA ARG A 245 16.16 34.82 -12.10
C ARG A 245 16.58 36.27 -12.31
N GLN A 246 16.71 37.01 -11.22
CA GLN A 246 17.38 38.29 -11.25
C GLN A 246 18.87 38.04 -11.59
N VAL A 247 19.27 38.49 -12.77
CA VAL A 247 20.68 38.56 -13.16
C VAL A 247 21.26 39.74 -12.40
N ALA A 248 22.20 39.47 -11.48
CA ALA A 248 22.98 40.51 -10.83
C ALA A 248 23.91 41.11 -11.87
N GLU A 249 23.79 42.44 -12.11
CA GLU A 249 24.77 43.18 -12.90
C GLU A 249 26.09 43.31 -12.13
N PRO A 250 27.23 43.11 -12.80
CA PRO A 250 28.54 43.32 -12.16
C PRO A 250 28.84 44.81 -12.11
N SER A 251 29.21 45.30 -10.93
CA SER A 251 29.83 46.58 -10.69
C SER A 251 31.33 46.51 -10.90
#